data_44f9fa89702e9ba9afe20311962d7322
#
_entry.id   44f9fa89702e9ba9afe20311962d7322
#
_cell.length_a   1.000
_cell.length_b   1.000
_cell.length_c   1.000
_cell.angle_alpha   90.00
_cell.angle_beta   90.00
_cell.angle_gamma   90.00
#
_symmetry.space_group_name_H-M   'P 1'
#
loop_
_entity.id
_entity.type
_entity.pdbx_description
1 polymer ?
#
loop_
_entity_poly.entity_id
_entity_poly.type
_entity_poly.pdbx_seq_one_letter_code
_entity_poly.pdbx_strand_id
1 'polypeptide(L)'
;MSDIENPAGDTRPIGVFDSGLGGLTVARAIATALPHESVYYFGDTKRCPYGTRTEDEVRSFALQAGRWLSKHDVKIMVIACNTATAAALRLAQQVLDVPVIGVIAPGARAAINSTRTRRVGVLATNLTIRSGAYTRAIQDLDAGVDVYGCPASSFVEVVEHELASGAHLQEQWLENEDIFDTPAVRALVGATVEPLRDHGIVALHRQLDAHYAA
;
A
#
# COMPACT_ATOMS: atom_id res chain seq x y z
N MET A 1 -8.28 12.52 -35.76
CA MET A 1 -7.93 12.28 -34.36
C MET A 1 -7.13 13.49 -33.95
N SER A 2 -7.79 14.40 -33.26
CA SER A 2 -7.19 15.67 -32.85
C SER A 2 -6.28 15.41 -31.64
N ASP A 3 -5.01 15.78 -31.80
CA ASP A 3 -4.04 15.85 -30.72
C ASP A 3 -4.62 16.78 -29.64
N ILE A 4 -5.00 16.20 -28.51
CA ILE A 4 -5.32 16.96 -27.31
C ILE A 4 -3.95 17.41 -26.78
N GLU A 5 -3.51 18.59 -27.24
CA GLU A 5 -2.40 19.30 -26.62
C GLU A 5 -2.75 19.47 -25.13
N ASN A 6 -1.97 18.82 -24.28
CA ASN A 6 -2.03 19.05 -22.84
C ASN A 6 -1.63 20.52 -22.61
N PRO A 7 -2.55 21.39 -22.16
CA PRO A 7 -2.18 22.78 -21.88
C PRO A 7 -1.09 22.73 -20.81
N ALA A 8 0.01 23.43 -21.00
CA ALA A 8 1.26 23.42 -20.24
C ALA A 8 1.09 23.09 -18.74
N GLY A 9 0.88 21.83 -18.45
CA GLY A 9 0.79 21.28 -17.11
C GLY A 9 2.19 21.10 -16.53
N ASP A 10 2.28 20.95 -15.23
CA ASP A 10 3.53 20.63 -14.52
C ASP A 10 4.06 19.27 -15.00
N THR A 11 5.13 19.27 -15.79
CA THR A 11 5.73 18.07 -16.41
C THR A 11 6.66 17.31 -15.46
N ARG A 12 6.85 17.81 -14.24
CA ARG A 12 7.65 17.11 -13.22
C ARG A 12 7.04 15.75 -12.88
N PRO A 13 7.84 14.73 -12.55
CA PRO A 13 7.34 13.39 -12.30
C PRO A 13 6.54 13.29 -10.99
N ILE A 14 5.69 12.27 -10.92
CA ILE A 14 5.07 11.81 -9.67
C ILE A 14 6.08 10.90 -8.97
N GLY A 15 6.49 11.24 -7.73
CA GLY A 15 7.33 10.40 -6.90
C GLY A 15 6.50 9.35 -6.18
N VAL A 16 6.85 8.08 -6.29
CA VAL A 16 6.21 6.98 -5.56
C VAL A 16 7.23 6.31 -4.65
N PHE A 17 6.95 6.25 -3.36
CA PHE A 17 7.80 5.62 -2.36
C PHE A 17 7.13 4.40 -1.75
N ASP A 18 7.88 3.30 -1.69
CA ASP A 18 7.49 2.08 -0.97
C ASP A 18 8.66 1.50 -0.18
N SER A 19 8.37 0.67 0.81
CA SER A 19 9.37 -0.07 1.58
C SER A 19 10.04 -1.20 0.79
N GLY A 20 9.42 -1.66 -0.29
CA GLY A 20 9.88 -2.80 -1.08
C GLY A 20 9.41 -2.74 -2.52
N LEU A 21 8.74 -3.79 -2.97
CA LEU A 21 8.22 -3.93 -4.32
C LEU A 21 6.70 -3.84 -4.42
N GLY A 22 5.97 -3.99 -3.31
CA GLY A 22 4.50 -3.96 -3.29
C GLY A 22 3.90 -2.67 -3.85
N GLY A 23 4.57 -1.54 -3.66
CA GLY A 23 4.15 -0.24 -4.18
C GLY A 23 4.20 -0.10 -5.70
N LEU A 24 4.80 -1.06 -6.43
CA LEU A 24 4.74 -1.09 -7.90
C LEU A 24 3.30 -1.21 -8.41
N THR A 25 2.42 -1.82 -7.64
CA THR A 25 0.98 -1.88 -7.97
C THR A 25 0.34 -0.50 -7.97
N VAL A 26 0.71 0.34 -7.00
CA VAL A 26 0.28 1.75 -6.94
C VAL A 26 0.88 2.55 -8.09
N ALA A 27 2.18 2.37 -8.37
CA ALA A 27 2.85 3.02 -9.50
C ALA A 27 2.20 2.64 -10.84
N ARG A 28 1.87 1.36 -11.05
CA ARG A 28 1.14 0.88 -12.22
C ARG A 28 -0.26 1.50 -12.34
N ALA A 29 -1.01 1.54 -11.23
CA ALA A 29 -2.33 2.16 -11.22
C ALA A 29 -2.26 3.65 -11.60
N ILE A 30 -1.25 4.38 -11.09
CA ILE A 30 -0.99 5.77 -11.47
C ILE A 30 -0.68 5.88 -12.97
N ALA A 31 0.26 5.07 -13.49
CA ALA A 31 0.63 5.10 -14.91
C ALA A 31 -0.55 4.74 -15.83
N THR A 32 -1.44 3.83 -15.39
CA THR A 32 -2.65 3.48 -16.15
C THR A 32 -3.68 4.62 -16.13
N ALA A 33 -3.89 5.25 -15.00
CA ALA A 33 -4.87 6.34 -14.85
C ALA A 33 -4.39 7.67 -15.46
N LEU A 34 -3.07 7.88 -15.47
CA LEU A 34 -2.41 9.11 -15.90
C LEU A 34 -1.27 8.77 -16.89
N PRO A 35 -1.59 8.30 -18.11
CA PRO A 35 -0.60 7.74 -19.05
C PRO A 35 0.41 8.76 -19.59
N HIS A 36 0.16 10.05 -19.40
CA HIS A 36 1.07 11.14 -19.81
C HIS A 36 1.97 11.64 -18.68
N GLU A 37 1.83 11.06 -17.47
CA GLU A 37 2.65 11.44 -16.33
C GLU A 37 3.87 10.53 -16.20
N SER A 38 5.02 11.14 -15.94
CA SER A 38 6.23 10.38 -15.59
C SER A 38 6.18 9.97 -14.12
N VAL A 39 6.65 8.76 -13.80
CA VAL A 39 6.69 8.24 -12.44
C VAL A 39 8.13 7.93 -12.05
N TYR A 40 8.57 8.44 -10.90
CA TYR A 40 9.80 8.02 -10.22
C TYR A 40 9.43 7.11 -9.06
N TYR A 41 9.84 5.85 -9.15
CA TYR A 41 9.64 4.87 -8.08
C TYR A 41 10.89 4.72 -7.22
N PHE A 42 10.72 4.82 -5.90
CA PHE A 42 11.75 4.56 -4.91
C PHE A 42 11.29 3.41 -3.99
N GLY A 43 11.87 2.22 -4.17
CA GLY A 43 11.67 1.06 -3.30
C GLY A 43 12.85 0.88 -2.34
N ASP A 44 12.59 0.95 -1.03
CA ASP A 44 13.63 0.77 0.00
C ASP A 44 13.86 -0.70 0.33
N THR A 45 14.18 -1.49 -0.68
CA THR A 45 14.36 -2.94 -0.58
C THR A 45 15.44 -3.36 0.42
N LYS A 46 16.42 -2.49 0.65
CA LYS A 46 17.51 -2.78 1.59
C LYS A 46 17.04 -2.84 3.05
N ARG A 47 16.02 -2.05 3.44
CA ARG A 47 15.51 -1.96 4.81
C ARG A 47 14.15 -2.63 5.00
N CYS A 48 13.61 -3.21 3.92
CA CYS A 48 12.38 -4.01 3.94
C CYS A 48 12.57 -5.27 4.83
N PRO A 49 11.50 -5.73 5.51
CA PRO A 49 10.16 -5.18 5.60
C PRO A 49 10.05 -4.11 6.72
N TYR A 50 9.20 -3.09 6.50
CA TYR A 50 8.97 -2.04 7.50
C TYR A 50 8.03 -2.47 8.63
N GLY A 51 7.25 -3.52 8.44
CA GLY A 51 6.25 -3.99 9.42
C GLY A 51 6.83 -4.42 10.76
N THR A 52 8.11 -4.82 10.78
CA THR A 52 8.86 -5.25 11.97
C THR A 52 9.68 -4.13 12.61
N ARG A 53 9.76 -2.96 11.97
CA ARG A 53 10.53 -1.82 12.46
C ARG A 53 9.77 -1.01 13.50
N THR A 54 10.50 -0.18 14.23
CA THR A 54 9.90 0.82 15.11
C THR A 54 9.28 1.96 14.29
N GLU A 55 8.33 2.66 14.88
CA GLU A 55 7.68 3.80 14.23
C GLU A 55 8.68 4.90 13.87
N ASP A 56 9.64 5.17 14.75
CA ASP A 56 10.66 6.19 14.54
C ASP A 56 11.64 5.82 13.42
N GLU A 57 12.03 4.54 13.30
CA GLU A 57 12.81 4.07 12.15
C GLU A 57 12.05 4.29 10.85
N VAL A 58 10.76 3.89 10.80
CA VAL A 58 9.93 4.05 9.60
C VAL A 58 9.75 5.52 9.24
N ARG A 59 9.54 6.40 10.22
CA ARG A 59 9.51 7.85 10.02
C ARG A 59 10.81 8.37 9.40
N SER A 60 11.93 7.97 9.98
CA SER A 60 13.26 8.37 9.49
C SER A 60 13.47 7.92 8.04
N PHE A 61 13.13 6.68 7.73
CA PHE A 61 13.29 6.12 6.38
C PHE A 61 12.39 6.82 5.36
N ALA A 62 11.12 7.04 5.70
CA ALA A 62 10.17 7.74 4.83
C ALA A 62 10.61 9.18 4.54
N LEU A 63 11.14 9.90 5.54
CA LEU A 63 11.67 11.25 5.33
C LEU A 63 12.95 11.26 4.48
N GLN A 64 13.83 10.26 4.62
CA GLN A 64 15.00 10.12 3.76
C GLN A 64 14.59 9.88 2.30
N ALA A 65 13.65 8.96 2.05
CA ALA A 65 13.10 8.72 0.73
C ALA A 65 12.41 9.96 0.15
N GLY A 66 11.61 10.66 0.97
CA GLY A 66 10.93 11.89 0.56
C GLY A 66 11.90 13.00 0.16
N ARG A 67 12.95 13.23 0.96
CA ARG A 67 14.00 14.20 0.63
C ARG A 67 14.76 13.82 -0.64
N TRP A 68 14.98 12.53 -0.85
CA TRP A 68 15.61 12.06 -2.09
C TRP A 68 14.72 12.33 -3.29
N LEU A 69 13.43 12.00 -3.22
CA LEU A 69 12.45 12.29 -4.29
C LEU A 69 12.34 13.81 -4.54
N SER A 70 12.29 14.64 -3.49
CA SER A 70 12.25 16.10 -3.64
C SER A 70 13.47 16.64 -4.40
N LYS A 71 14.66 16.06 -4.21
CA LYS A 71 15.87 16.43 -4.98
C LYS A 71 15.79 16.01 -6.45
N HIS A 72 14.90 15.09 -6.81
CA HIS A 72 14.64 14.69 -8.19
C HIS A 72 13.46 15.46 -8.81
N ASP A 73 13.11 16.59 -8.23
CA ASP A 73 12.13 17.55 -8.73
C ASP A 73 10.75 16.92 -9.00
N VAL A 74 10.30 16.04 -8.11
CA VAL A 74 8.94 15.49 -8.22
C VAL A 74 7.90 16.55 -7.86
N LYS A 75 6.76 16.58 -8.56
CA LYS A 75 5.66 17.52 -8.27
C LYS A 75 4.79 17.10 -7.10
N ILE A 76 4.74 15.83 -6.77
CA ILE A 76 3.99 15.23 -5.67
C ILE A 76 4.65 13.93 -5.26
N MET A 77 4.55 13.58 -3.98
CA MET A 77 4.99 12.30 -3.45
C MET A 77 3.80 11.44 -3.03
N VAL A 78 3.78 10.20 -3.48
CA VAL A 78 2.84 9.15 -3.04
C VAL A 78 3.58 8.17 -2.13
N ILE A 79 3.15 8.05 -0.88
CA ILE A 79 3.62 6.99 0.02
C ILE A 79 2.75 5.76 -0.24
N ALA A 80 3.26 4.84 -1.06
CA ALA A 80 2.56 3.61 -1.46
C ALA A 80 2.59 2.53 -0.36
N CYS A 81 3.57 2.60 0.56
CA CYS A 81 3.67 1.72 1.71
C CYS A 81 2.63 2.07 2.78
N ASN A 82 1.77 1.12 3.15
CA ASN A 82 0.78 1.30 4.22
C ASN A 82 1.43 1.59 5.57
N THR A 83 2.50 0.87 5.91
CA THR A 83 3.25 1.04 7.16
C THR A 83 3.89 2.43 7.23
N ALA A 84 4.49 2.89 6.14
CA ALA A 84 5.07 4.23 6.08
C ALA A 84 4.01 5.33 6.08
N THR A 85 2.87 5.13 5.39
CA THR A 85 1.73 6.05 5.46
C THR A 85 1.23 6.21 6.89
N ALA A 86 1.04 5.09 7.60
CA ALA A 86 0.56 5.11 8.98
C ALA A 86 1.52 5.84 9.93
N ALA A 87 2.82 5.64 9.77
CA ALA A 87 3.84 6.17 10.66
C ALA A 87 4.28 7.60 10.33
N ALA A 88 4.34 7.95 9.05
CA ALA A 88 5.12 9.11 8.60
C ALA A 88 4.33 10.15 7.79
N LEU A 89 3.12 9.86 7.29
CA LEU A 89 2.41 10.76 6.36
C LEU A 89 2.28 12.18 6.89
N ARG A 90 1.79 12.33 8.13
CA ARG A 90 1.58 13.66 8.73
C ARG A 90 2.89 14.44 8.87
N LEU A 91 3.95 13.77 9.29
CA LEU A 91 5.25 14.40 9.43
C LEU A 91 5.84 14.75 8.05
N ALA A 92 5.73 13.87 7.08
CA ALA A 92 6.19 14.13 5.72
C ALA A 92 5.48 15.35 5.10
N GLN A 93 4.16 15.48 5.30
CA GLN A 93 3.38 16.63 4.86
C GLN A 93 3.80 17.97 5.52
N GLN A 94 4.40 17.91 6.71
CA GLN A 94 4.84 19.10 7.44
C GLN A 94 6.26 19.54 7.06
N VAL A 95 7.14 18.59 6.69
CA VAL A 95 8.58 18.85 6.56
C VAL A 95 9.12 18.75 5.14
N LEU A 96 8.34 18.21 4.20
CA LEU A 96 8.74 18.15 2.78
C LEU A 96 8.12 19.29 2.00
N ASP A 97 8.90 19.84 1.07
CA ASP A 97 8.49 20.99 0.24
C ASP A 97 7.55 20.60 -0.92
N VAL A 98 7.19 19.31 -1.03
CA VAL A 98 6.28 18.78 -2.06
C VAL A 98 5.00 18.26 -1.41
N PRO A 99 3.84 18.35 -2.07
CA PRO A 99 2.63 17.70 -1.60
C PRO A 99 2.84 16.21 -1.39
N VAL A 100 2.35 15.67 -0.25
CA VAL A 100 2.48 14.24 0.07
C VAL A 100 1.10 13.65 0.28
N ILE A 101 0.82 12.54 -0.39
CA ILE A 101 -0.38 11.73 -0.20
C ILE A 101 0.00 10.29 0.21
N GLY A 102 -0.93 9.61 0.88
CA GLY A 102 -0.74 8.22 1.31
C GLY A 102 -1.91 7.34 0.92
N VAL A 103 -1.72 6.02 1.02
CA VAL A 103 -2.67 5.02 0.52
C VAL A 103 -3.78 4.63 1.51
N ILE A 104 -3.70 5.04 2.79
CA ILE A 104 -4.70 4.67 3.80
C ILE A 104 -6.06 5.33 3.53
N ALA A 105 -6.10 6.62 3.23
CA ALA A 105 -7.35 7.33 3.00
C ALA A 105 -8.13 6.81 1.76
N PRO A 106 -7.51 6.52 0.61
CA PRO A 106 -8.18 5.83 -0.49
C PRO A 106 -8.71 4.45 -0.09
N GLY A 107 -7.91 3.65 0.63
CA GLY A 107 -8.32 2.34 1.13
C GLY A 107 -9.52 2.41 2.08
N ALA A 108 -9.56 3.39 2.99
CA ALA A 108 -10.69 3.62 3.88
C ALA A 108 -11.98 3.97 3.11
N ARG A 109 -11.89 4.83 2.09
CA ARG A 109 -13.03 5.16 1.22
C ARG A 109 -13.53 3.93 0.46
N ALA A 110 -12.63 3.13 -0.08
CA ALA A 110 -12.99 1.89 -0.78
C ALA A 110 -13.69 0.89 0.16
N ALA A 111 -13.19 0.74 1.39
CA ALA A 111 -13.78 -0.14 2.40
C ALA A 111 -15.22 0.27 2.75
N ILE A 112 -15.46 1.59 2.97
CA ILE A 112 -16.79 2.11 3.25
C ILE A 112 -17.76 1.88 2.07
N ASN A 113 -17.29 2.13 0.86
CA ASN A 113 -18.12 1.93 -0.33
C ASN A 113 -18.47 0.46 -0.58
N SER A 114 -17.68 -0.47 -0.05
CA SER A 114 -17.84 -1.91 -0.26
C SER A 114 -18.61 -2.61 0.86
N THR A 115 -18.57 -2.10 2.09
CA THR A 115 -19.21 -2.77 3.22
C THR A 115 -20.74 -2.67 3.14
N ARG A 116 -21.43 -3.81 3.34
CA ARG A 116 -22.89 -3.88 3.44
C ARG A 116 -23.36 -4.07 4.87
N THR A 117 -22.47 -4.50 5.74
CA THR A 117 -22.78 -4.84 7.14
C THR A 117 -22.32 -3.76 8.11
N ARG A 118 -21.69 -2.68 7.63
CA ARG A 118 -21.00 -1.66 8.44
C ARG A 118 -19.90 -2.24 9.34
N ARG A 119 -19.33 -3.37 8.92
CA ARG A 119 -18.19 -4.01 9.57
C ARG A 119 -17.06 -4.15 8.57
N VAL A 120 -15.85 -3.77 8.96
CA VAL A 120 -14.66 -3.78 8.11
C VAL A 120 -13.52 -4.48 8.84
N GLY A 121 -12.97 -5.53 8.22
CA GLY A 121 -11.72 -6.15 8.64
C GLY A 121 -10.54 -5.49 7.95
N VAL A 122 -9.51 -5.14 8.71
CA VAL A 122 -8.26 -4.58 8.17
C VAL A 122 -7.12 -5.56 8.45
N LEU A 123 -6.60 -6.19 7.39
CA LEU A 123 -5.38 -6.99 7.45
C LEU A 123 -4.20 -6.09 7.08
N ALA A 124 -3.25 -5.94 7.99
CA ALA A 124 -2.08 -5.11 7.78
C ALA A 124 -0.93 -5.53 8.70
N THR A 125 0.24 -4.93 8.51
CA THR A 125 1.38 -5.16 9.41
C THR A 125 1.06 -4.76 10.84
N ASN A 126 1.78 -5.36 11.79
CA ASN A 126 1.62 -5.05 13.22
C ASN A 126 1.69 -3.55 13.51
N LEU A 127 2.62 -2.83 12.87
CA LEU A 127 2.76 -1.39 13.07
C LEU A 127 1.54 -0.64 12.54
N THR A 128 1.04 -0.97 11.36
CA THR A 128 -0.15 -0.35 10.78
C THR A 128 -1.37 -0.56 11.66
N ILE A 129 -1.60 -1.78 12.18
CA ILE A 129 -2.71 -2.08 13.07
C ILE A 129 -2.59 -1.29 14.38
N ARG A 130 -1.43 -1.35 15.05
CA ARG A 130 -1.20 -0.62 16.31
C ARG A 130 -1.34 0.90 16.15
N SER A 131 -1.02 1.44 15.00
CA SER A 131 -1.17 2.88 14.73
C SER A 131 -2.63 3.34 14.77
N GLY A 132 -3.60 2.45 14.54
CA GLY A 132 -5.02 2.79 14.42
C GLY A 132 -5.35 3.70 13.22
N ALA A 133 -4.45 3.85 12.25
CA ALA A 133 -4.61 4.80 11.16
C ALA A 133 -5.81 4.46 10.25
N TYR A 134 -6.04 3.18 9.94
CA TYR A 134 -7.22 2.75 9.21
C TYR A 134 -8.51 2.96 9.99
N THR A 135 -8.51 2.62 11.29
CA THR A 135 -9.68 2.82 12.16
C THR A 135 -10.10 4.28 12.16
N ARG A 136 -9.15 5.19 12.40
CA ARG A 136 -9.45 6.64 12.33
C ARG A 136 -9.93 7.06 10.95
N ALA A 137 -9.24 6.68 9.88
CA ALA A 137 -9.60 7.08 8.52
C ALA A 137 -11.00 6.58 8.08
N ILE A 138 -11.42 5.40 8.54
CA ILE A 138 -12.76 4.85 8.30
C ILE A 138 -13.80 5.60 9.15
N GLN A 139 -13.54 5.79 10.44
CA GLN A 139 -14.46 6.43 11.37
C GLN A 139 -14.62 7.93 11.11
N ASP A 140 -13.59 8.60 10.57
CA ASP A 140 -13.70 9.98 10.10
C ASP A 140 -14.66 10.14 8.91
N LEU A 141 -14.83 9.07 8.11
CA LEU A 141 -15.77 9.03 6.98
C LEU A 141 -17.17 8.57 7.42
N ASP A 142 -17.25 7.57 8.28
CA ASP A 142 -18.48 7.04 8.86
C ASP A 142 -18.22 6.46 10.26
N ALA A 143 -18.55 7.22 11.30
CA ALA A 143 -18.36 6.83 12.69
C ALA A 143 -19.17 5.59 13.12
N GLY A 144 -20.16 5.18 12.35
CA GLY A 144 -20.99 4.01 12.66
C GLY A 144 -20.45 2.70 12.05
N VAL A 145 -19.24 2.72 11.50
CA VAL A 145 -18.59 1.51 10.98
C VAL A 145 -17.69 0.89 12.05
N ASP A 146 -17.92 -0.38 12.34
CA ASP A 146 -17.06 -1.17 13.22
C ASP A 146 -15.82 -1.62 12.45
N VAL A 147 -14.62 -1.36 13.01
CA VAL A 147 -13.34 -1.71 12.38
C VAL A 147 -12.59 -2.72 13.22
N TYR A 148 -12.25 -3.84 12.62
CA TYR A 148 -11.53 -4.95 13.26
C TYR A 148 -10.14 -5.09 12.63
N GLY A 149 -9.10 -4.77 13.39
CA GLY A 149 -7.72 -4.90 12.96
C GLY A 149 -7.19 -6.32 13.15
N CYS A 150 -6.61 -6.90 12.10
CA CYS A 150 -5.98 -8.21 12.12
C CYS A 150 -4.52 -8.09 11.66
N PRO A 151 -3.54 -8.36 12.56
CA PRO A 151 -2.14 -8.35 12.19
C PRO A 151 -1.81 -9.46 11.18
N ALA A 152 -1.18 -9.10 10.07
CA ALA A 152 -0.86 -9.98 8.96
C ALA A 152 0.58 -9.74 8.42
N SER A 153 1.54 -9.46 9.31
CA SER A 153 2.94 -9.22 8.91
C SER A 153 3.57 -10.40 8.18
N SER A 154 3.14 -11.63 8.49
CA SER A 154 3.61 -12.84 7.82
C SER A 154 3.30 -12.88 6.32
N PHE A 155 2.24 -12.21 5.85
CA PHE A 155 1.97 -12.12 4.42
C PHE A 155 3.05 -11.30 3.70
N VAL A 156 3.51 -10.21 4.32
CA VAL A 156 4.60 -9.41 3.76
C VAL A 156 5.89 -10.21 3.70
N GLU A 157 6.19 -11.00 4.74
CA GLU A 157 7.38 -11.86 4.78
C GLU A 157 7.35 -12.90 3.65
N VAL A 158 6.21 -13.56 3.42
CA VAL A 158 6.05 -14.52 2.32
C VAL A 158 6.28 -13.84 0.97
N VAL A 159 5.61 -12.73 0.71
CA VAL A 159 5.70 -12.02 -0.58
C VAL A 159 7.12 -11.50 -0.84
N GLU A 160 7.73 -10.82 0.15
CA GLU A 160 9.06 -10.22 -0.03
C GLU A 160 10.15 -11.29 -0.12
N HIS A 161 10.02 -12.43 0.60
CA HIS A 161 10.97 -13.53 0.52
C HIS A 161 10.91 -14.21 -0.86
N GLU A 162 9.74 -14.50 -1.37
CA GLU A 162 9.56 -15.06 -2.71
C GLU A 162 10.06 -14.11 -3.80
N LEU A 163 9.76 -12.83 -3.69
CA LEU A 163 10.26 -11.80 -4.61
C LEU A 163 11.79 -11.65 -4.56
N ALA A 164 12.40 -11.74 -3.38
CA ALA A 164 13.84 -11.61 -3.22
C ALA A 164 14.62 -12.85 -3.68
N SER A 165 14.03 -14.05 -3.59
CA SER A 165 14.70 -15.29 -3.97
C SER A 165 14.97 -15.41 -5.47
N GLY A 166 14.25 -14.67 -6.30
CA GLY A 166 14.46 -14.61 -7.77
C GLY A 166 14.29 -15.96 -8.50
N ALA A 167 14.04 -17.02 -7.73
CA ALA A 167 14.22 -18.39 -8.19
C ALA A 167 13.14 -18.87 -9.19
N HIS A 168 11.99 -18.21 -9.22
CA HIS A 168 10.88 -18.67 -10.06
C HIS A 168 10.05 -17.54 -10.71
N LEU A 169 10.42 -16.27 -10.56
CA LEU A 169 9.52 -15.16 -10.86
C LEU A 169 9.45 -14.74 -12.32
N GLN A 170 10.51 -14.98 -13.11
CA GLN A 170 10.53 -14.48 -14.49
C GLN A 170 9.67 -15.28 -15.47
N GLU A 171 9.54 -16.59 -15.29
CA GLU A 171 8.73 -17.43 -16.18
C GLU A 171 7.32 -17.70 -15.64
N GLN A 172 7.16 -17.89 -14.33
CA GLN A 172 5.86 -18.23 -13.74
C GLN A 172 4.91 -17.05 -13.57
N TRP A 173 5.43 -15.81 -13.44
CA TRP A 173 4.58 -14.60 -13.35
C TRP A 173 3.84 -14.29 -14.66
N LEU A 174 4.36 -14.77 -15.77
CA LEU A 174 3.73 -14.58 -17.09
C LEU A 174 2.72 -15.69 -17.42
N GLU A 175 2.81 -16.84 -16.74
CA GLU A 175 2.05 -18.04 -17.09
C GLU A 175 1.11 -18.55 -15.97
N ASN A 176 1.25 -18.07 -14.73
CA ASN A 176 0.53 -18.66 -13.60
C ASN A 176 0.06 -17.59 -12.60
N GLU A 177 -1.24 -17.32 -12.61
CA GLU A 177 -1.91 -16.40 -11.64
C GLU A 177 -1.87 -16.95 -10.19
N ASP A 178 -1.46 -18.20 -9.98
CA ASP A 178 -1.62 -18.94 -8.73
C ASP A 178 -0.31 -19.27 -7.98
N ILE A 179 0.78 -18.53 -8.22
CA ILE A 179 2.08 -18.81 -7.54
C ILE A 179 1.99 -18.77 -5.99
N PHE A 180 1.04 -18.01 -5.47
CA PHE A 180 0.76 -17.93 -4.02
C PHE A 180 -0.36 -18.88 -3.57
N ASP A 181 -1.01 -19.62 -4.47
CA ASP A 181 -2.07 -20.55 -4.12
C ASP A 181 -1.55 -21.93 -3.68
N THR A 182 -0.59 -21.92 -2.76
CA THR A 182 -0.05 -23.14 -2.14
C THR A 182 -0.86 -23.55 -0.92
N PRO A 183 -0.87 -24.85 -0.52
CA PRO A 183 -1.51 -25.29 0.72
C PRO A 183 -1.02 -24.52 1.95
N ALA A 184 0.28 -24.16 2.00
CA ALA A 184 0.87 -23.42 3.10
C ALA A 184 0.33 -21.96 3.15
N VAL A 185 0.24 -21.29 2.02
CA VAL A 185 -0.33 -19.93 1.92
C VAL A 185 -1.82 -19.95 2.24
N ARG A 186 -2.58 -20.92 1.72
CA ARG A 186 -4.02 -21.09 2.08
C ARG A 186 -4.21 -21.30 3.58
N ALA A 187 -3.39 -22.13 4.23
CA ALA A 187 -3.44 -22.35 5.66
C ALA A 187 -3.10 -21.07 6.45
N LEU A 188 -2.07 -20.32 6.01
CA LEU A 188 -1.70 -19.05 6.62
C LEU A 188 -2.83 -18.02 6.49
N VAL A 189 -3.44 -17.88 5.30
CA VAL A 189 -4.59 -16.99 5.07
C VAL A 189 -5.74 -17.41 5.97
N GLY A 190 -6.12 -18.70 5.99
CA GLY A 190 -7.19 -19.23 6.82
C GLY A 190 -6.99 -18.88 8.29
N ALA A 191 -5.82 -19.18 8.85
CA ALA A 191 -5.52 -18.89 10.25
C ALA A 191 -5.52 -17.39 10.56
N THR A 192 -5.06 -16.56 9.62
CA THR A 192 -5.02 -15.09 9.80
C THR A 192 -6.40 -14.46 9.78
N VAL A 193 -7.33 -14.95 8.95
CA VAL A 193 -8.66 -14.35 8.81
C VAL A 193 -9.70 -14.94 9.75
N GLU A 194 -9.42 -16.09 10.38
CA GLU A 194 -10.36 -16.78 11.28
C GLU A 194 -10.93 -15.86 12.38
N PRO A 195 -10.13 -15.01 13.05
CA PRO A 195 -10.67 -14.08 14.05
C PRO A 195 -11.68 -13.07 13.48
N LEU A 196 -11.64 -12.80 12.18
CA LEU A 196 -12.54 -11.85 11.54
C LEU A 196 -13.91 -12.45 11.23
N ARG A 197 -14.00 -13.79 11.08
CA ARG A 197 -15.27 -14.50 10.82
C ARG A 197 -16.26 -14.35 11.98
N ASP A 198 -15.78 -14.41 13.21
CA ASP A 198 -16.60 -14.26 14.42
C ASP A 198 -17.26 -12.89 14.50
N HIS A 199 -16.72 -11.89 13.82
CA HIS A 199 -17.26 -10.54 13.73
C HIS A 199 -18.25 -10.35 12.55
N GLY A 200 -18.61 -11.41 11.84
CA GLY A 200 -19.54 -11.35 10.70
C GLY A 200 -19.04 -10.49 9.54
N ILE A 201 -17.73 -10.47 9.34
CA ILE A 201 -17.10 -9.80 8.21
C ILE A 201 -17.24 -10.68 6.99
N VAL A 202 -18.09 -10.27 6.05
CA VAL A 202 -18.45 -11.06 4.86
C VAL A 202 -17.58 -10.69 3.65
N ALA A 203 -17.03 -9.48 3.63
CA ALA A 203 -16.16 -9.02 2.55
C ALA A 203 -14.81 -8.62 3.12
N LEU A 204 -13.78 -9.40 2.82
CA LEU A 204 -12.42 -8.87 2.82
C LEU A 204 -12.34 -7.89 1.64
N HIS A 205 -11.98 -6.64 1.91
CA HIS A 205 -11.61 -5.77 0.82
C HIS A 205 -10.37 -6.39 0.15
N ARG A 206 -10.55 -6.87 -1.08
CA ARG A 206 -9.54 -7.55 -1.90
C ARG A 206 -8.44 -6.60 -2.36
N GLN A 207 -7.80 -5.89 -1.44
CA GLN A 207 -6.60 -5.16 -1.79
C GLN A 207 -5.45 -6.12 -2.13
N LEU A 208 -5.52 -7.36 -1.64
CA LEU A 208 -4.62 -8.44 -2.06
C LEU A 208 -4.89 -8.88 -3.51
N ASP A 209 -6.16 -9.02 -3.92
CA ASP A 209 -6.49 -9.45 -5.29
C ASP A 209 -6.23 -8.33 -6.33
N ALA A 210 -6.39 -7.06 -5.96
CA ALA A 210 -6.01 -5.95 -6.84
C ALA A 210 -4.49 -5.83 -7.05
N HIS A 211 -3.70 -6.45 -6.18
CA HIS A 211 -2.25 -6.53 -6.32
C HIS A 211 -1.83 -7.60 -7.35
N TYR A 212 -2.69 -8.59 -7.63
CA TYR A 212 -2.33 -9.75 -8.44
C TYR A 212 -3.25 -10.01 -9.64
N ALA A 213 -4.34 -9.26 -9.80
CA ALA A 213 -5.35 -9.48 -10.86
C ALA A 213 -5.33 -8.41 -11.97
N ALA A 214 -4.17 -7.81 -12.26
CA ALA A 214 -4.07 -6.84 -13.37
C ALA A 214 -2.80 -7.04 -14.18
#